data_a0484cdea627d864c6c7e85c39b6ccfa
#
_entry.id   a0484cdea627d864c6c7e85c39b6ccfa
#
_cell.length_a   1.000
_cell.length_b   1.000
_cell.length_c   1.000
_cell.angle_alpha   90.00
_cell.angle_beta   90.00
_cell.angle_gamma   90.00
#
_symmetry.space_group_name_H-M   'P 1'
#
loop_
_entity.id
_entity.type
_entity.pdbx_description
1 polymer ?
#
loop_
_entity_poly.entity_id
_entity_poly.type
_entity_poly.pdbx_seq_one_letter_code
_entity_poly.pdbx_strand_id
1 'polypeptide(L)'
;DEINSMYLYNNAFKKTEHQVPTLDKMIEFLRKKDVLINVDKCDQIGKKVLVKLDQYEMEEQILVKGVCTDQFLETVNQHHKNYMFMPIVKSIADIEKTLKYKNLNIVGFEFIFETQKHELLSKELISELKEKGYFIWVNAINLGKGKYLSADFNDDKSILVGADAGWGKLIDYGFNVIQTDWPPLLKNYLKKRFYKKELVF
;
A
#
# COMPACT_ATOMS: atom_id res chain seq x y z
N ASP A 1 -1.31 -27.51 -7.75
CA ASP A 1 -2.30 -26.95 -8.57
C ASP A 1 -3.73 -26.91 -7.98
N GLU A 2 -3.88 -27.27 -6.71
CA GLU A 2 -5.16 -27.21 -5.99
C GLU A 2 -5.74 -25.78 -5.96
N ILE A 3 -4.93 -24.76 -5.70
CA ILE A 3 -5.36 -23.36 -5.66
C ILE A 3 -5.94 -22.92 -7.02
N ASN A 4 -5.34 -23.36 -8.12
CA ASN A 4 -5.79 -22.97 -9.47
C ASN A 4 -7.17 -23.56 -9.83
N SER A 5 -7.62 -24.57 -9.09
CA SER A 5 -8.96 -25.16 -9.24
C SER A 5 -10.02 -24.50 -8.34
N MET A 6 -9.58 -23.64 -7.40
CA MET A 6 -10.50 -22.98 -6.48
C MET A 6 -11.26 -21.84 -7.16
N TYR A 7 -12.56 -21.77 -6.88
CA TYR A 7 -13.43 -20.70 -7.36
C TYR A 7 -13.59 -19.61 -6.31
N LEU A 8 -13.69 -18.37 -6.78
CA LEU A 8 -14.02 -17.24 -5.94
C LEU A 8 -15.52 -17.28 -5.57
N TYR A 9 -15.84 -16.78 -4.39
CA TYR A 9 -17.20 -16.61 -3.89
C TYR A 9 -17.48 -15.11 -3.74
N ASN A 10 -18.71 -14.72 -4.06
CA ASN A 10 -19.14 -13.34 -3.82
C ASN A 10 -19.49 -13.11 -2.33
N ASN A 11 -19.84 -11.88 -1.97
CA ASN A 11 -20.16 -11.50 -0.59
C ASN A 11 -21.42 -12.21 -0.03
N ALA A 12 -22.25 -12.81 -0.88
CA ALA A 12 -23.39 -13.64 -0.49
C ALA A 12 -23.03 -15.14 -0.41
N PHE A 13 -21.74 -15.48 -0.37
CA PHE A 13 -21.20 -16.85 -0.34
C PHE A 13 -21.64 -17.72 -1.53
N LYS A 14 -22.02 -17.11 -2.65
CA LYS A 14 -22.32 -17.84 -3.88
C LYS A 14 -21.05 -18.00 -4.70
N LYS A 15 -20.82 -19.24 -5.16
CA LYS A 15 -19.73 -19.58 -6.08
C LYS A 15 -19.88 -18.76 -7.36
N THR A 16 -18.78 -18.14 -7.81
CA THR A 16 -18.69 -17.45 -9.09
C THR A 16 -18.08 -18.36 -10.16
N GLU A 17 -18.06 -17.93 -11.40
CA GLU A 17 -17.34 -18.59 -12.50
C GLU A 17 -15.82 -18.29 -12.48
N HIS A 18 -15.37 -17.37 -11.61
CA HIS A 18 -13.99 -16.94 -11.54
C HIS A 18 -13.16 -17.82 -10.61
N GLN A 19 -11.99 -18.20 -11.08
CA GLN A 19 -10.98 -18.92 -10.29
C GLN A 19 -9.96 -17.95 -9.70
N VAL A 20 -9.19 -18.41 -8.71
CA VAL A 20 -8.05 -17.66 -8.19
C VAL A 20 -7.02 -17.51 -9.31
N PRO A 21 -6.69 -16.27 -9.74
CA PRO A 21 -5.74 -16.08 -10.82
C PRO A 21 -4.31 -16.34 -10.34
N THR A 22 -3.46 -16.83 -11.22
CA THR A 22 -2.01 -16.89 -10.97
C THR A 22 -1.40 -15.50 -11.12
N LEU A 23 -0.18 -15.30 -10.57
CA LEU A 23 0.58 -14.06 -10.76
C LEU A 23 0.80 -13.77 -12.26
N ASP A 24 1.12 -14.79 -13.05
CA ASP A 24 1.29 -14.65 -14.51
C ASP A 24 0.05 -14.03 -15.18
N LYS A 25 -1.13 -14.62 -14.91
CA LYS A 25 -2.40 -14.13 -15.47
C LYS A 25 -2.70 -12.69 -15.06
N MET A 26 -2.42 -12.33 -13.80
CA MET A 26 -2.66 -10.98 -13.31
C MET A 26 -1.71 -9.97 -13.95
N ILE A 27 -0.43 -10.29 -14.04
CA ILE A 27 0.55 -9.39 -14.66
C ILE A 27 0.27 -9.21 -16.15
N GLU A 28 0.01 -10.28 -16.89
CA GLU A 28 -0.35 -10.17 -18.31
C GLU A 28 -1.63 -9.34 -18.54
N PHE A 29 -2.62 -9.48 -17.67
CA PHE A 29 -3.84 -8.68 -17.72
C PHE A 29 -3.59 -7.19 -17.46
N LEU A 30 -2.63 -6.85 -16.60
CA LEU A 30 -2.32 -5.48 -16.17
C LEU A 30 -1.23 -4.80 -17.00
N ARG A 31 -0.39 -5.58 -17.72
CA ARG A 31 0.78 -5.10 -18.45
C ARG A 31 0.56 -3.87 -19.33
N LYS A 32 -0.61 -3.77 -19.98
CA LYS A 32 -0.91 -2.66 -20.91
C LYS A 32 -1.87 -1.63 -20.32
N LYS A 33 -2.08 -1.66 -19.02
CA LYS A 33 -2.98 -0.74 -18.33
C LYS A 33 -2.17 0.34 -17.61
N ASP A 34 -2.71 1.53 -17.57
CA ASP A 34 -2.14 2.66 -16.82
C ASP A 34 -2.44 2.49 -15.31
N VAL A 35 -1.76 1.52 -14.69
CA VAL A 35 -1.87 1.19 -13.27
C VAL A 35 -0.53 0.73 -12.72
N LEU A 36 -0.24 1.03 -11.47
CA LEU A 36 0.84 0.40 -10.73
C LEU A 36 0.37 -0.94 -10.14
N ILE A 37 1.25 -1.93 -10.17
CA ILE A 37 0.99 -3.27 -9.63
C ILE A 37 1.70 -3.39 -8.29
N ASN A 38 0.94 -3.31 -7.20
CA ASN A 38 1.46 -3.57 -5.86
C ASN A 38 1.61 -5.08 -5.64
N VAL A 39 2.84 -5.57 -5.58
CA VAL A 39 3.15 -6.95 -5.20
C VAL A 39 3.48 -6.96 -3.72
N ASP A 40 2.47 -7.30 -2.93
CA ASP A 40 2.54 -7.29 -1.46
C ASP A 40 3.17 -8.58 -0.90
N LYS A 41 3.61 -8.52 0.36
CA LYS A 41 4.20 -9.65 1.12
C LYS A 41 5.42 -10.30 0.45
N CYS A 42 6.17 -9.53 -0.32
CA CYS A 42 7.38 -10.02 -0.97
C CYS A 42 8.43 -10.50 0.05
N ASP A 43 8.43 -9.95 1.27
CA ASP A 43 9.29 -10.39 2.38
C ASP A 43 9.05 -11.86 2.78
N GLN A 44 7.82 -12.36 2.64
CA GLN A 44 7.46 -13.76 2.98
C GLN A 44 7.89 -14.75 1.89
N ILE A 45 8.00 -14.31 0.64
CA ILE A 45 8.39 -15.14 -0.51
C ILE A 45 9.90 -15.01 -0.78
N GLY A 46 10.47 -13.85 -0.48
CA GLY A 46 11.88 -13.53 -0.64
C GLY A 46 12.32 -13.48 -2.11
N LYS A 47 13.57 -13.87 -2.38
CA LYS A 47 14.18 -13.78 -3.70
C LYS A 47 13.36 -14.43 -4.83
N LYS A 48 12.58 -15.46 -4.52
CA LYS A 48 11.78 -16.17 -5.54
C LYS A 48 10.78 -15.30 -6.26
N VAL A 49 10.14 -14.34 -5.55
CA VAL A 49 9.18 -13.43 -6.18
C VAL A 49 9.89 -12.46 -7.11
N LEU A 50 11.06 -11.93 -6.73
CA LEU A 50 11.82 -11.00 -7.57
C LEU A 50 12.27 -11.68 -8.87
N VAL A 51 12.85 -12.89 -8.77
CA VAL A 51 13.24 -13.69 -9.95
C VAL A 51 12.03 -13.99 -10.86
N LYS A 52 10.85 -14.23 -10.28
CA LYS A 52 9.63 -14.42 -11.06
C LYS A 52 9.20 -13.12 -11.76
N LEU A 53 9.30 -11.99 -11.10
CA LEU A 53 8.97 -10.68 -11.67
C LEU A 53 9.90 -10.28 -12.82
N ASP A 54 11.18 -10.69 -12.78
CA ASP A 54 12.16 -10.41 -13.85
C ASP A 54 11.73 -10.88 -15.23
N GLN A 55 10.89 -11.91 -15.28
CA GLN A 55 10.39 -12.49 -16.52
C GLN A 55 9.47 -11.55 -17.33
N TYR A 56 8.97 -10.47 -16.69
CA TYR A 56 7.95 -9.62 -17.31
C TYR A 56 8.48 -8.31 -17.88
N GLU A 57 9.68 -7.88 -17.50
CA GLU A 57 10.28 -6.61 -17.94
C GLU A 57 9.34 -5.41 -17.68
N MET A 58 8.86 -5.27 -16.43
CA MET A 58 7.85 -4.28 -16.02
C MET A 58 8.28 -3.50 -14.78
N GLU A 59 9.57 -3.19 -14.65
CA GLU A 59 10.16 -2.54 -13.48
C GLU A 59 9.49 -1.21 -13.14
N GLU A 60 9.06 -0.47 -14.16
CA GLU A 60 8.39 0.84 -14.00
C GLU A 60 6.91 0.74 -13.59
N GLN A 61 6.33 -0.47 -13.63
CA GLN A 61 4.93 -0.70 -13.28
C GLN A 61 4.78 -1.52 -12.00
N ILE A 62 5.84 -2.18 -11.55
CA ILE A 62 5.82 -3.07 -10.38
C ILE A 62 6.35 -2.35 -9.15
N LEU A 63 5.52 -2.33 -8.10
CA LEU A 63 5.86 -1.88 -6.77
C LEU A 63 6.08 -3.10 -5.88
N VAL A 64 7.32 -3.35 -5.47
CA VAL A 64 7.69 -4.40 -4.52
C VAL A 64 7.45 -3.89 -3.10
N LYS A 65 6.68 -4.64 -2.32
CA LYS A 65 6.30 -4.24 -0.95
C LYS A 65 6.46 -5.39 0.05
N GLY A 66 6.86 -5.06 1.26
CA GLY A 66 7.01 -6.02 2.36
C GLY A 66 7.58 -5.38 3.62
N VAL A 67 7.59 -6.13 4.71
CA VAL A 67 8.14 -5.69 5.99
C VAL A 67 9.66 -5.54 5.88
N CYS A 68 10.20 -4.43 6.37
CA CYS A 68 11.61 -4.05 6.26
C CYS A 68 12.53 -4.85 7.22
N THR A 69 12.49 -6.19 7.14
CA THR A 69 13.47 -7.05 7.80
C THR A 69 14.84 -6.90 7.15
N ASP A 70 15.93 -7.08 7.89
CA ASP A 70 17.29 -6.95 7.33
C ASP A 70 17.49 -7.92 6.16
N GLN A 71 16.99 -9.15 6.29
CA GLN A 71 17.04 -10.15 5.23
C GLN A 71 16.33 -9.70 3.95
N PHE A 72 15.15 -9.08 4.06
CA PHE A 72 14.39 -8.65 2.90
C PHE A 72 15.01 -7.40 2.27
N LEU A 73 15.42 -6.43 3.07
CA LEU A 73 16.13 -5.23 2.60
C LEU A 73 17.38 -5.62 1.81
N GLU A 74 18.20 -6.55 2.35
CA GLU A 74 19.38 -7.05 1.67
C GLU A 74 19.05 -7.79 0.38
N THR A 75 17.97 -8.60 0.39
CA THR A 75 17.50 -9.33 -0.80
C THR A 75 17.14 -8.37 -1.94
N VAL A 76 16.42 -7.28 -1.64
CA VAL A 76 16.04 -6.28 -2.66
C VAL A 76 17.24 -5.44 -3.06
N ASN A 77 18.09 -5.03 -2.11
CA ASN A 77 19.28 -4.21 -2.34
C ASN A 77 20.34 -4.90 -3.25
N GLN A 78 20.43 -6.22 -3.17
CA GLN A 78 21.35 -7.04 -4.01
C GLN A 78 20.71 -7.48 -5.34
N HIS A 79 19.42 -7.22 -5.54
CA HIS A 79 18.75 -7.63 -6.76
C HIS A 79 19.20 -6.77 -7.94
N HIS A 80 19.39 -7.41 -9.12
CA HIS A 80 19.95 -6.74 -10.30
C HIS A 80 19.00 -5.76 -10.99
N LYS A 81 17.66 -5.94 -10.81
CA LYS A 81 16.64 -5.05 -11.33
C LYS A 81 16.20 -4.05 -10.26
N ASN A 82 16.01 -2.81 -10.68
CA ASN A 82 15.71 -1.69 -9.78
C ASN A 82 14.21 -1.44 -9.68
N TYR A 83 13.46 -2.41 -9.15
CA TYR A 83 12.01 -2.26 -8.92
C TYR A 83 11.71 -1.09 -7.98
N MET A 84 10.58 -0.41 -8.22
CA MET A 84 10.04 0.51 -7.21
C MET A 84 9.83 -0.26 -5.91
N PHE A 85 10.33 0.29 -4.81
CA PHE A 85 10.30 -0.35 -3.51
C PHE A 85 9.59 0.52 -2.48
N MET A 86 8.66 -0.07 -1.74
CA MET A 86 7.94 0.56 -0.63
C MET A 86 7.97 -0.35 0.60
N PRO A 87 8.86 -0.09 1.57
CA PRO A 87 8.91 -0.82 2.81
C PRO A 87 7.69 -0.54 3.68
N ILE A 88 7.21 -1.57 4.38
CA ILE A 88 6.22 -1.46 5.44
C ILE A 88 6.97 -1.16 6.73
N VAL A 89 6.71 0.00 7.31
CA VAL A 89 7.40 0.51 8.50
C VAL A 89 6.44 0.65 9.68
N LYS A 90 6.94 0.35 10.87
CA LYS A 90 6.21 0.42 12.14
C LYS A 90 6.88 1.36 13.15
N SER A 91 8.01 1.95 12.80
CA SER A 91 8.77 2.87 13.64
C SER A 91 9.60 3.83 12.78
N ILE A 92 10.06 4.93 13.37
CA ILE A 92 11.03 5.83 12.75
C ILE A 92 12.34 5.08 12.49
N ALA A 93 12.75 4.19 13.39
CA ALA A 93 13.94 3.36 13.22
C ALA A 93 13.89 2.47 11.98
N ASP A 94 12.70 1.99 11.57
CA ASP A 94 12.52 1.24 10.31
C ASP A 94 12.81 2.11 9.08
N ILE A 95 12.38 3.36 9.11
CA ILE A 95 12.66 4.34 8.04
C ILE A 95 14.16 4.59 7.95
N GLU A 96 14.79 4.94 9.08
CA GLU A 96 16.23 5.21 9.15
C GLU A 96 17.07 4.01 8.71
N LYS A 97 16.66 2.79 9.11
CA LYS A 97 17.30 1.56 8.69
C LYS A 97 17.22 1.37 7.18
N THR A 98 16.04 1.54 6.60
CA THR A 98 15.82 1.37 5.16
C THR A 98 16.64 2.37 4.35
N LEU A 99 16.73 3.62 4.78
CA LEU A 99 17.47 4.69 4.09
C LEU A 99 19.00 4.49 4.07
N LYS A 100 19.54 3.54 4.85
CA LYS A 100 20.97 3.16 4.80
C LYS A 100 21.33 2.33 3.57
N TYR A 101 20.36 1.68 2.94
CA TYR A 101 20.55 0.86 1.74
C TYR A 101 20.53 1.73 0.48
N LYS A 102 21.66 1.85 -0.20
CA LYS A 102 21.86 2.82 -1.29
C LYS A 102 21.31 2.39 -2.65
N ASN A 103 21.12 1.09 -2.85
CA ASN A 103 20.66 0.54 -4.13
C ASN A 103 19.15 0.26 -4.16
N LEU A 104 18.41 0.65 -3.11
CA LEU A 104 16.95 0.53 -3.10
C LEU A 104 16.32 1.72 -3.82
N ASN A 105 15.46 1.45 -4.80
CA ASN A 105 14.61 2.46 -5.43
C ASN A 105 13.37 2.74 -4.54
N ILE A 106 13.61 3.37 -3.40
CA ILE A 106 12.57 3.70 -2.43
C ILE A 106 11.69 4.81 -3.01
N VAL A 107 10.44 4.50 -3.33
CA VAL A 107 9.46 5.47 -3.84
C VAL A 107 8.53 6.00 -2.74
N GLY A 108 8.51 5.37 -1.57
CA GLY A 108 7.68 5.77 -0.44
C GLY A 108 7.76 4.79 0.71
N PHE A 109 6.91 5.01 1.71
CA PHE A 109 6.82 4.20 2.92
C PHE A 109 5.36 3.90 3.25
N GLU A 110 5.04 2.64 3.55
CA GLU A 110 3.76 2.26 4.11
C GLU A 110 3.84 2.30 5.63
N PHE A 111 3.04 3.17 6.24
CA PHE A 111 2.98 3.34 7.69
C PHE A 111 1.91 2.43 8.31
N ILE A 112 2.32 1.65 9.32
CA ILE A 112 1.41 0.87 10.17
C ILE A 112 1.53 1.37 11.61
N PHE A 113 0.40 1.75 12.19
CA PHE A 113 0.31 2.23 13.57
C PHE A 113 -1.03 1.85 14.19
N GLU A 114 -1.00 1.42 15.45
CA GLU A 114 -2.19 0.90 16.14
C GLU A 114 -2.92 1.96 16.96
N THR A 115 -2.25 3.07 17.30
CA THR A 115 -2.80 4.12 18.17
C THR A 115 -2.60 5.50 17.58
N GLN A 116 -3.47 6.46 17.96
CA GLN A 116 -3.39 7.86 17.54
C GLN A 116 -2.20 8.64 18.15
N LYS A 117 -1.47 8.03 19.10
CA LYS A 117 -0.27 8.63 19.72
C LYS A 117 1.02 8.06 19.19
N HIS A 118 0.97 7.37 18.06
CA HIS A 118 2.13 6.70 17.48
C HIS A 118 3.12 7.71 16.88
N GLU A 119 4.43 7.45 17.01
CA GLU A 119 5.48 8.33 16.51
C GLU A 119 5.42 8.61 15.00
N LEU A 120 4.96 7.64 14.20
CA LEU A 120 4.77 7.80 12.75
C LEU A 120 3.68 8.81 12.38
N LEU A 121 2.81 9.23 13.33
CA LEU A 121 1.78 10.25 13.11
C LEU A 121 2.30 11.68 13.33
N SER A 122 3.60 11.93 13.31
CA SER A 122 4.17 13.25 13.27
C SER A 122 3.94 13.91 11.91
N LYS A 123 3.31 15.09 11.91
CA LYS A 123 3.11 15.87 10.67
C LYS A 123 4.44 16.37 10.11
N GLU A 124 5.38 16.66 10.97
CA GLU A 124 6.74 17.10 10.65
C GLU A 124 7.46 15.99 9.90
N LEU A 125 7.46 14.75 10.41
CA LEU A 125 8.04 13.59 9.76
C LEU A 125 7.41 13.34 8.38
N ILE A 126 6.08 13.36 8.31
CA ILE A 126 5.35 13.11 7.06
C ILE A 126 5.67 14.21 6.03
N SER A 127 5.73 15.49 6.46
CA SER A 127 6.09 16.60 5.57
C SER A 127 7.51 16.46 5.05
N GLU A 128 8.48 16.20 5.94
CA GLU A 128 9.88 16.00 5.58
C GLU A 128 10.08 14.89 4.54
N LEU A 129 9.42 13.74 4.74
CA LEU A 129 9.51 12.64 3.79
C LEU A 129 8.88 12.99 2.43
N LYS A 130 7.76 13.71 2.44
CA LYS A 130 7.11 14.17 1.20
C LYS A 130 7.95 15.22 0.46
N GLU A 131 8.61 16.13 1.17
CA GLU A 131 9.53 17.12 0.58
C GLU A 131 10.73 16.45 -0.09
N LYS A 132 11.14 15.27 0.41
CA LYS A 132 12.14 14.39 -0.22
C LYS A 132 11.58 13.58 -1.41
N GLY A 133 10.32 13.73 -1.76
CA GLY A 133 9.67 13.07 -2.90
C GLY A 133 9.05 11.71 -2.59
N TYR A 134 8.99 11.27 -1.33
CA TYR A 134 8.42 9.98 -0.97
C TYR A 134 6.89 10.00 -0.90
N PHE A 135 6.26 8.95 -1.39
CA PHE A 135 4.86 8.65 -1.09
C PHE A 135 4.72 8.12 0.34
N ILE A 136 3.69 8.58 1.04
CA ILE A 136 3.37 8.09 2.39
C ILE A 136 2.03 7.39 2.34
N TRP A 137 2.11 6.06 2.40
CA TRP A 137 0.98 5.15 2.27
C TRP A 137 0.43 4.77 3.64
N VAL A 138 -0.88 4.70 3.76
CA VAL A 138 -1.58 4.21 4.94
C VAL A 138 -2.73 3.28 4.55
N ASN A 139 -3.03 2.31 5.40
CA ASN A 139 -4.10 1.35 5.19
C ASN A 139 -5.35 1.77 5.98
N ALA A 140 -6.40 2.17 5.28
CA ALA A 140 -7.72 2.38 5.89
C ALA A 140 -8.56 1.09 5.96
N ILE A 141 -8.09 -0.01 5.36
CA ILE A 141 -8.80 -1.30 5.40
C ILE A 141 -8.94 -1.82 6.82
N ASN A 142 -10.06 -2.52 7.09
CA ASN A 142 -10.31 -3.18 8.37
C ASN A 142 -10.05 -4.68 8.25
N LEU A 143 -9.06 -5.19 8.98
CA LEU A 143 -8.73 -6.62 9.02
C LEU A 143 -9.60 -7.40 10.00
N GLY A 144 -10.53 -6.76 10.71
CA GLY A 144 -11.34 -7.36 11.74
C GLY A 144 -10.54 -7.73 13.02
N LYS A 145 -11.22 -8.30 13.99
CA LYS A 145 -10.61 -8.82 15.24
C LYS A 145 -9.75 -7.80 16.02
N GLY A 146 -10.07 -6.51 15.93
CA GLY A 146 -9.35 -5.44 16.63
C GLY A 146 -7.92 -5.17 16.14
N LYS A 147 -7.57 -5.63 14.93
CA LYS A 147 -6.29 -5.30 14.30
C LYS A 147 -6.40 -4.01 13.51
N TYR A 148 -5.83 -2.96 14.03
CA TYR A 148 -5.77 -1.66 13.37
C TYR A 148 -4.43 -1.49 12.65
N LEU A 149 -4.48 -0.99 11.40
CA LEU A 149 -3.30 -0.65 10.60
C LEU A 149 -3.06 0.86 10.57
N SER A 150 -4.10 1.64 10.93
CA SER A 150 -4.09 3.10 10.98
C SER A 150 -4.85 3.63 12.18
N ALA A 151 -4.60 3.06 13.36
CA ALA A 151 -5.40 3.29 14.56
C ALA A 151 -6.89 3.01 14.25
N ASP A 152 -7.79 3.93 14.61
CA ASP A 152 -9.22 3.84 14.27
C ASP A 152 -9.62 4.70 13.05
N PHE A 153 -8.64 5.23 12.29
CA PHE A 153 -8.90 6.01 11.07
C PHE A 153 -9.10 5.09 9.86
N ASN A 154 -10.12 4.24 9.90
CA ASN A 154 -10.36 3.19 8.92
C ASN A 154 -11.61 3.43 8.06
N ASP A 155 -11.86 2.52 7.12
CA ASP A 155 -12.99 2.54 6.21
C ASP A 155 -14.33 2.50 6.96
N ASP A 156 -14.46 1.66 8.00
CA ASP A 156 -15.70 1.56 8.78
C ASP A 156 -16.04 2.88 9.44
N LYS A 157 -15.05 3.53 10.06
CA LYS A 157 -15.24 4.85 10.67
C LYS A 157 -15.62 5.91 9.63
N SER A 158 -15.00 5.84 8.45
CA SER A 158 -15.27 6.76 7.35
C SER A 158 -16.68 6.63 6.79
N ILE A 159 -17.23 5.41 6.77
CA ILE A 159 -18.54 5.10 6.20
C ILE A 159 -19.65 5.27 7.26
N LEU A 160 -19.45 4.75 8.47
CA LEU A 160 -20.49 4.69 9.50
C LEU A 160 -20.61 5.97 10.32
N VAL A 161 -19.51 6.70 10.53
CA VAL A 161 -19.48 7.93 11.33
C VAL A 161 -19.40 9.15 10.42
N GLY A 162 -18.56 9.09 9.38
CA GLY A 162 -18.37 10.14 8.40
C GLY A 162 -16.95 10.17 7.84
N ALA A 163 -16.83 10.51 6.57
CA ALA A 163 -15.56 10.47 5.85
C ALA A 163 -14.46 11.34 6.49
N ASP A 164 -14.82 12.46 7.09
CA ASP A 164 -13.88 13.34 7.82
C ASP A 164 -13.33 12.70 9.11
N ALA A 165 -14.06 11.76 9.72
CA ALA A 165 -13.63 11.10 10.95
C ALA A 165 -12.58 10.00 10.72
N GLY A 166 -12.55 9.40 9.52
CA GLY A 166 -11.58 8.39 9.11
C GLY A 166 -10.63 8.91 8.04
N TRP A 167 -10.97 8.79 6.76
CA TRP A 167 -10.12 9.20 5.63
C TRP A 167 -9.66 10.66 5.73
N GLY A 168 -10.56 11.56 6.19
CA GLY A 168 -10.23 12.98 6.38
C GLY A 168 -9.08 13.18 7.35
N LYS A 169 -9.06 12.44 8.46
CA LYS A 169 -7.96 12.49 9.43
C LYS A 169 -6.65 12.04 8.83
N LEU A 170 -6.65 10.95 8.05
CA LEU A 170 -5.44 10.48 7.36
C LEU A 170 -4.90 11.55 6.41
N ILE A 171 -5.76 12.20 5.66
CA ILE A 171 -5.39 13.30 4.76
C ILE A 171 -4.85 14.51 5.55
N ASP A 172 -5.44 14.84 6.71
CA ASP A 172 -5.01 15.96 7.57
C ASP A 172 -3.64 15.72 8.21
N TYR A 173 -3.24 14.46 8.41
CA TYR A 173 -1.88 14.09 8.79
C TYR A 173 -0.89 14.22 7.63
N GLY A 174 -1.36 14.21 6.38
CA GLY A 174 -0.53 14.39 5.20
C GLY A 174 -0.31 13.12 4.36
N PHE A 175 -0.97 12.01 4.70
CA PHE A 175 -0.92 10.80 3.87
C PHE A 175 -1.44 11.10 2.46
N ASN A 176 -0.70 10.66 1.44
CA ASN A 176 -1.04 10.90 0.04
C ASN A 176 -1.38 9.63 -0.75
N VAL A 177 -1.23 8.45 -0.13
CA VAL A 177 -1.74 7.17 -0.65
C VAL A 177 -2.55 6.48 0.45
N ILE A 178 -3.81 6.19 0.17
CA ILE A 178 -4.73 5.51 1.12
C ILE A 178 -5.24 4.22 0.48
N GLN A 179 -4.90 3.09 1.08
CA GLN A 179 -5.48 1.80 0.73
C GLN A 179 -6.86 1.68 1.38
N THR A 180 -7.88 1.37 0.58
CA THR A 180 -9.27 1.25 1.01
C THR A 180 -9.99 0.12 0.29
N ASP A 181 -10.94 -0.51 0.95
CA ASP A 181 -11.87 -1.46 0.33
C ASP A 181 -13.02 -0.75 -0.43
N TRP A 182 -13.10 0.58 -0.31
CA TRP A 182 -14.16 1.42 -0.89
C TRP A 182 -13.64 2.51 -1.83
N PRO A 183 -12.85 2.18 -2.88
CA PRO A 183 -12.23 3.18 -3.75
C PRO A 183 -13.22 4.18 -4.37
N PRO A 184 -14.44 3.79 -4.82
CA PRO A 184 -15.39 4.76 -5.37
C PRO A 184 -15.87 5.79 -4.34
N LEU A 185 -16.07 5.38 -3.08
CA LEU A 185 -16.51 6.28 -2.00
C LEU A 185 -15.40 7.26 -1.62
N LEU A 186 -14.17 6.75 -1.43
CA LEU A 186 -13.00 7.59 -1.17
C LEU A 186 -12.78 8.58 -2.32
N LYS A 187 -12.82 8.14 -3.57
CA LYS A 187 -12.68 9.00 -4.75
C LYS A 187 -13.72 10.14 -4.76
N ASN A 188 -14.97 9.83 -4.46
CA ASN A 188 -16.03 10.83 -4.38
C ASN A 188 -15.81 11.83 -3.23
N TYR A 189 -15.35 11.33 -2.08
CA TYR A 189 -14.99 12.19 -0.94
C TYR A 189 -13.84 13.15 -1.28
N LEU A 190 -12.75 12.63 -1.90
CA LEU A 190 -11.61 13.44 -2.33
C LEU A 190 -12.03 14.54 -3.31
N LYS A 191 -12.85 14.20 -4.31
CA LYS A 191 -13.39 15.20 -5.24
C LYS A 191 -14.13 16.31 -4.48
N LYS A 192 -15.05 15.99 -3.58
CA LYS A 192 -15.81 17.00 -2.82
C LYS A 192 -14.90 17.84 -1.92
N ARG A 193 -13.87 17.23 -1.31
CA ARG A 193 -12.97 17.92 -0.39
C ARG A 193 -12.05 18.91 -1.10
N PHE A 194 -11.50 18.54 -2.25
CA PHE A 194 -10.51 19.36 -2.96
C PHE A 194 -11.15 20.31 -3.97
N TYR A 195 -12.19 19.90 -4.71
CA TYR A 195 -12.87 20.80 -5.65
C TYR A 195 -13.73 21.88 -4.97
N LYS A 196 -14.23 21.67 -3.73
CA LYS A 196 -14.88 22.75 -2.98
C LYS A 196 -13.93 23.89 -2.57
N LYS A 197 -12.61 23.65 -2.53
CA LYS A 197 -11.61 24.70 -2.26
C LYS A 197 -11.38 25.64 -3.44
N GLU A 198 -11.71 25.22 -4.68
CA GLU A 198 -11.58 26.07 -5.88
C GLU A 198 -12.79 26.96 -6.15
N LEU A 199 -13.88 26.80 -5.41
CA LEU A 199 -15.13 27.56 -5.58
C LEU A 199 -15.41 28.57 -4.48
N VAL A 200 -14.47 28.87 -3.62
CA VAL A 200 -14.56 29.96 -2.63
C VAL A 200 -13.70 31.13 -3.14
N PHE A 201 -14.30 31.93 -4.01
CA PHE A 201 -13.87 33.28 -4.35
C PHE A 201 -14.61 34.27 -3.50
#